data_4c4fd7b6449c1b6896f0db1cddd0a01d
#
_entry.id   4c4fd7b6449c1b6896f0db1cddd0a01d
#
_cell.length_a   1.000
_cell.length_b   1.000
_cell.length_c   1.000
_cell.angle_alpha   90.00
_cell.angle_beta   90.00
_cell.angle_gamma   90.00
#
_symmetry.space_group_name_H-M   'P 1'
#
loop_
_entity.id
_entity.type
_entity.pdbx_description
1 polymer ?
#
loop_
_entity_poly.entity_id
_entity_poly.type
_entity_poly.pdbx_seq_one_letter_code
_entity_poly.pdbx_strand_id
1 'polypeptide(L)'
;MRIIVLSLILFCCGTSPIIAQSDYIVTTPSAQEIPVGQEEQFIKSNFPLLPLGKWTPGMKFMFVPSPRSMFLPTLSSYETEKGVDNSLLKHKILTFTGTEEKAQNIPNGTNYSTRFIFECEGGKYYYEIKNMRLEEISEKAPRAGINGLVYLKDVDTAKELLVGKTVYIQAESVRIDDANNYSGYRDIAIPVNTEATITAIGVGSQAYPAKIVFKDTQGHSYYLEVAL
;
A
#
# COMPACT_ATOMS: atom_id res chain seq x y z
N MET A 1 15.02 4.02 17.10
CA MET A 1 14.38 3.99 15.76
C MET A 1 13.01 4.65 15.94
N ARG A 2 12.89 5.94 15.58
CA ARG A 2 11.64 6.71 15.71
C ARG A 2 10.77 6.40 14.52
N ILE A 3 9.63 5.79 14.76
CA ILE A 3 8.56 5.62 13.77
C ILE A 3 7.96 7.01 13.57
N ILE A 4 8.21 7.61 12.43
CA ILE A 4 7.53 8.86 12.02
C ILE A 4 6.13 8.43 11.57
N VAL A 5 5.19 8.54 12.48
CA VAL A 5 3.76 8.46 12.14
C VAL A 5 3.45 9.76 11.39
N LEU A 6 3.20 9.63 10.09
CA LEU A 6 2.81 10.75 9.26
C LEU A 6 1.35 11.10 9.61
N SER A 7 1.17 12.06 10.53
CA SER A 7 -0.16 12.62 10.77
C SER A 7 -0.55 13.47 9.57
N LEU A 8 -1.37 12.91 8.69
CA LEU A 8 -2.00 13.65 7.61
C LEU A 8 -3.21 14.38 8.20
N ILE A 9 -3.01 15.60 8.67
CA ILE A 9 -4.11 16.43 9.18
C ILE A 9 -4.81 17.08 7.99
N LEU A 10 -6.01 16.63 7.68
CA LEU A 10 -6.90 17.29 6.74
C LEU A 10 -7.56 18.50 7.46
N PHE A 11 -7.02 19.69 7.25
CA PHE A 11 -7.70 20.92 7.65
C PHE A 11 -8.41 21.51 6.42
N CYS A 12 -9.72 21.51 6.42
CA CYS A 12 -10.50 22.38 5.55
C CYS A 12 -10.75 23.70 6.31
N CYS A 13 -9.94 24.73 6.09
CA CYS A 13 -10.24 26.07 6.54
C CYS A 13 -11.41 26.62 5.70
N GLY A 14 -12.56 26.74 6.30
CA GLY A 14 -13.64 27.54 5.78
C GLY A 14 -13.27 29.02 5.81
N THR A 15 -12.84 29.58 4.70
CA THR A 15 -12.85 31.04 4.50
C THR A 15 -14.27 31.42 4.21
N SER A 16 -14.91 32.17 5.12
CA SER A 16 -16.20 32.79 4.88
C SER A 16 -16.07 33.76 3.71
N PRO A 17 -16.73 33.55 2.59
CA PRO A 17 -16.77 34.56 1.53
C PRO A 17 -17.73 35.68 1.91
N ILE A 18 -17.25 36.91 1.79
CA ILE A 18 -18.08 38.09 1.78
C ILE A 18 -19.08 37.96 0.63
N ILE A 19 -20.35 38.07 0.97
CA ILE A 19 -21.51 37.83 0.12
C ILE A 19 -21.54 38.88 -1.01
N ALA A 20 -21.37 38.42 -2.24
CA ALA A 20 -22.00 39.06 -3.39
C ALA A 20 -23.06 38.08 -3.92
N GLN A 21 -24.32 38.48 -3.88
CA GLN A 21 -25.48 37.70 -4.34
C GLN A 21 -25.30 37.22 -5.77
N SER A 22 -25.31 35.92 -5.97
CA SER A 22 -25.88 35.29 -7.16
C SER A 22 -26.35 33.89 -6.77
N ASP A 23 -27.61 33.59 -7.10
CA ASP A 23 -28.34 32.37 -6.79
C ASP A 23 -27.82 31.14 -7.54
N TYR A 24 -26.64 30.66 -7.18
CA TYR A 24 -26.17 29.34 -7.57
C TYR A 24 -25.55 28.66 -6.33
N ILE A 25 -26.40 27.92 -5.64
CA ILE A 25 -25.91 27.00 -4.57
C ILE A 25 -25.31 25.80 -5.28
N VAL A 26 -24.02 25.86 -5.53
CA VAL A 26 -23.22 24.63 -5.78
C VAL A 26 -22.97 24.01 -4.42
N THR A 27 -23.76 23.01 -4.05
CA THR A 27 -23.46 22.14 -2.92
C THR A 27 -22.24 21.31 -3.31
N THR A 28 -21.06 21.84 -3.01
CA THR A 28 -19.84 21.01 -2.94
C THR A 28 -20.10 19.98 -1.84
N PRO A 29 -19.97 18.67 -2.11
CA PRO A 29 -20.06 17.69 -1.04
C PRO A 29 -19.05 18.11 0.04
N SER A 30 -19.53 18.32 1.25
CA SER A 30 -18.68 18.70 2.39
C SER A 30 -17.59 17.62 2.51
N ALA A 31 -16.33 18.01 2.35
CA ALA A 31 -15.23 17.14 2.66
C ALA A 31 -15.42 16.72 4.12
N GLN A 32 -15.49 15.42 4.36
CA GLN A 32 -15.63 14.90 5.70
C GLN A 32 -14.33 15.23 6.42
N GLU A 33 -14.37 16.24 7.28
CA GLU A 33 -13.23 16.62 8.12
C GLU A 33 -12.93 15.44 9.05
N ILE A 34 -11.69 14.97 9.05
CA ILE A 34 -11.24 14.01 10.06
C ILE A 34 -10.83 14.85 11.27
N PRO A 35 -11.55 14.77 12.40
CA PRO A 35 -11.17 15.52 13.59
C PRO A 35 -9.76 15.13 14.06
N VAL A 36 -8.99 16.10 14.50
CA VAL A 36 -7.64 15.89 15.07
C VAL A 36 -7.71 14.81 16.15
N GLY A 37 -6.86 13.79 16.07
CA GLY A 37 -6.83 12.66 17.00
C GLY A 37 -7.71 11.47 16.59
N GLN A 38 -8.40 11.53 15.45
CA GLN A 38 -9.16 10.40 14.90
C GLN A 38 -8.49 9.75 13.67
N GLU A 39 -7.28 10.15 13.32
CA GLU A 39 -6.54 9.64 12.16
C GLU A 39 -6.34 8.13 12.25
N GLU A 40 -5.98 7.64 13.44
CA GLU A 40 -5.78 6.20 13.67
C GLU A 40 -7.09 5.41 13.48
N GLN A 41 -8.21 5.96 13.95
CA GLN A 41 -9.53 5.33 13.76
C GLN A 41 -9.96 5.36 12.30
N PHE A 42 -9.70 6.48 11.59
CA PHE A 42 -9.96 6.59 10.16
C PHE A 42 -9.17 5.54 9.37
N ILE A 43 -7.87 5.41 9.65
CA ILE A 43 -7.01 4.38 9.01
C ILE A 43 -7.55 2.99 9.32
N LYS A 44 -7.80 2.65 10.57
CA LYS A 44 -8.32 1.33 10.95
C LYS A 44 -9.66 1.00 10.31
N SER A 45 -10.53 2.00 10.11
CA SER A 45 -11.85 1.80 9.53
C SER A 45 -11.81 1.59 8.02
N ASN A 46 -10.94 2.29 7.31
CA ASN A 46 -10.87 2.27 5.86
C ASN A 46 -9.80 1.29 5.33
N PHE A 47 -8.76 1.01 6.12
CA PHE A 47 -7.64 0.14 5.76
C PHE A 47 -7.43 -0.93 6.84
N PRO A 48 -8.36 -1.86 7.00
CA PRO A 48 -8.24 -2.91 8.01
C PRO A 48 -7.04 -3.80 7.69
N LEU A 49 -6.29 -4.17 8.72
CA LEU A 49 -5.20 -5.14 8.58
C LEU A 49 -5.71 -6.43 7.92
N LEU A 50 -5.02 -6.85 6.88
CA LEU A 50 -5.34 -8.03 6.08
C LEU A 50 -4.29 -9.13 6.28
N PRO A 51 -4.35 -9.88 7.39
CA PRO A 51 -3.43 -10.99 7.62
C PRO A 51 -3.66 -12.12 6.61
N LEU A 52 -2.64 -12.94 6.36
CA LEU A 52 -2.68 -14.05 5.39
C LEU A 52 -3.90 -14.97 5.57
N GLY A 53 -4.30 -15.25 6.80
CA GLY A 53 -5.48 -16.09 7.09
C GLY A 53 -6.83 -15.47 6.71
N LYS A 54 -6.86 -14.20 6.32
CA LYS A 54 -8.07 -13.50 5.85
C LYS A 54 -8.11 -13.31 4.33
N TRP A 55 -7.09 -13.77 3.63
CA TRP A 55 -7.07 -13.65 2.18
C TRP A 55 -8.11 -14.56 1.54
N THR A 56 -8.85 -14.02 0.59
CA THR A 56 -9.89 -14.73 -0.17
C THR A 56 -9.55 -14.74 -1.66
N PRO A 57 -9.90 -15.81 -2.39
CA PRO A 57 -9.70 -15.85 -3.84
C PRO A 57 -10.30 -14.64 -4.54
N GLY A 58 -9.59 -14.15 -5.56
CA GLY A 58 -9.94 -12.93 -6.30
C GLY A 58 -9.25 -11.66 -5.80
N MET A 59 -8.62 -11.68 -4.63
CA MET A 59 -7.80 -10.54 -4.15
C MET A 59 -6.66 -10.27 -5.12
N LYS A 60 -6.43 -8.98 -5.42
CA LYS A 60 -5.41 -8.53 -6.35
C LYS A 60 -4.32 -7.77 -5.63
N PHE A 61 -3.08 -8.12 -5.96
CA PHE A 61 -1.89 -7.53 -5.40
C PHE A 61 -0.98 -7.05 -6.52
N MET A 62 -0.31 -5.92 -6.35
CA MET A 62 0.82 -5.57 -7.20
C MET A 62 2.11 -6.05 -6.55
N PHE A 63 2.98 -6.66 -7.34
CA PHE A 63 4.28 -7.09 -6.85
C PHE A 63 5.30 -5.97 -6.96
N VAL A 64 5.73 -5.45 -5.82
CA VAL A 64 6.70 -4.35 -5.70
C VAL A 64 7.85 -4.80 -4.80
N PRO A 65 8.78 -5.63 -5.33
CA PRO A 65 9.92 -6.10 -4.55
C PRO A 65 10.84 -4.94 -4.18
N SER A 66 11.41 -4.98 -2.97
CA SER A 66 12.41 -3.99 -2.58
C SER A 66 13.66 -4.12 -3.46
N PRO A 67 14.41 -3.04 -3.70
CA PRO A 67 15.66 -3.11 -4.46
C PRO A 67 16.65 -4.16 -3.95
N ARG A 68 16.67 -4.39 -2.62
CA ARG A 68 17.55 -5.38 -1.98
C ARG A 68 17.09 -6.82 -2.21
N SER A 69 15.80 -7.05 -2.48
CA SER A 69 15.21 -8.38 -2.70
C SER A 69 15.03 -8.72 -4.19
N MET A 70 15.49 -7.88 -5.10
CA MET A 70 15.33 -8.10 -6.55
C MET A 70 15.92 -9.44 -7.02
N PHE A 71 17.01 -9.88 -6.42
CA PHE A 71 17.72 -11.10 -6.80
C PHE A 71 17.33 -12.34 -5.97
N LEU A 72 16.47 -12.19 -4.97
CA LEU A 72 16.02 -13.29 -4.12
C LEU A 72 14.57 -13.62 -4.46
N PRO A 73 14.28 -14.81 -5.03
CA PRO A 73 12.93 -15.19 -5.37
C PRO A 73 12.00 -15.11 -4.15
N THR A 74 10.93 -14.33 -4.27
CA THR A 74 9.84 -14.32 -3.27
C THR A 74 8.81 -15.39 -3.60
N LEU A 75 8.54 -15.57 -4.88
CA LEU A 75 7.57 -16.52 -5.40
C LEU A 75 8.27 -17.62 -6.19
N SER A 76 7.66 -18.79 -6.25
CA SER A 76 8.08 -19.91 -7.09
C SER A 76 7.04 -20.17 -8.17
N SER A 77 7.49 -20.64 -9.34
CA SER A 77 6.60 -21.15 -10.38
C SER A 77 5.92 -22.43 -9.89
N TYR A 78 4.61 -22.51 -10.09
CA TYR A 78 3.84 -23.69 -9.71
C TYR A 78 4.19 -24.93 -10.55
N GLU A 79 4.54 -24.72 -11.82
CA GLU A 79 4.87 -25.81 -12.76
C GLU A 79 6.26 -26.38 -12.53
N THR A 80 7.25 -25.52 -12.30
CA THR A 80 8.66 -25.96 -12.19
C THR A 80 9.12 -26.12 -10.74
N GLU A 81 8.35 -25.64 -9.77
CA GLU A 81 8.68 -25.55 -8.34
C GLU A 81 9.99 -24.77 -8.06
N LYS A 82 10.46 -23.98 -9.01
CA LYS A 82 11.67 -23.15 -8.87
C LYS A 82 11.30 -21.70 -8.56
N GLY A 83 12.16 -21.06 -7.79
CA GLY A 83 12.06 -19.63 -7.53
C GLY A 83 12.08 -18.83 -8.84
N VAL A 84 11.22 -17.80 -8.90
CA VAL A 84 11.11 -16.91 -10.05
C VAL A 84 11.85 -15.61 -9.72
N ASP A 85 12.65 -15.12 -10.68
CA ASP A 85 13.30 -13.83 -10.55
C ASP A 85 12.24 -12.73 -10.30
N ASN A 86 12.41 -12.00 -9.22
CA ASN A 86 11.47 -10.95 -8.83
C ASN A 86 11.33 -9.85 -9.89
N SER A 87 12.35 -9.63 -10.72
CA SER A 87 12.30 -8.66 -11.83
C SER A 87 11.24 -8.99 -12.86
N LEU A 88 10.99 -10.27 -13.10
CA LEU A 88 9.98 -10.75 -14.08
C LEU A 88 8.54 -10.47 -13.61
N LEU A 89 8.33 -10.38 -12.31
CA LEU A 89 7.01 -10.13 -11.70
C LEU A 89 6.84 -8.69 -11.22
N LYS A 90 7.91 -7.88 -11.25
CA LYS A 90 7.89 -6.49 -10.78
C LYS A 90 6.81 -5.69 -11.49
N HIS A 91 5.98 -5.00 -10.69
CA HIS A 91 4.84 -4.19 -11.11
C HIS A 91 3.73 -4.94 -11.84
N LYS A 92 3.76 -6.28 -11.84
CA LYS A 92 2.66 -7.08 -12.34
C LYS A 92 1.59 -7.28 -11.27
N ILE A 93 0.36 -7.49 -11.74
CA ILE A 93 -0.79 -7.77 -10.88
C ILE A 93 -0.92 -9.28 -10.72
N LEU A 94 -0.84 -9.73 -9.49
CA LEU A 94 -1.06 -11.11 -9.09
C LEU A 94 -2.46 -11.23 -8.49
N THR A 95 -3.24 -12.18 -8.98
CA THR A 95 -4.55 -12.52 -8.42
C THR A 95 -4.39 -13.73 -7.51
N PHE A 96 -4.71 -13.59 -6.24
CA PHE A 96 -4.73 -14.69 -5.28
C PHE A 96 -5.87 -15.65 -5.62
N THR A 97 -5.57 -16.94 -5.76
CA THR A 97 -6.57 -17.97 -6.16
C THR A 97 -6.90 -18.93 -5.04
N GLY A 98 -6.13 -18.95 -3.96
CA GLY A 98 -6.38 -19.79 -2.81
C GLY A 98 -5.11 -20.33 -2.15
N THR A 99 -5.30 -21.22 -1.21
CA THR A 99 -4.22 -21.89 -0.48
C THR A 99 -4.23 -23.40 -0.73
N GLU A 100 -3.06 -24.02 -0.63
CA GLU A 100 -2.86 -25.46 -0.69
C GLU A 100 -1.97 -25.88 0.46
N GLU A 101 -2.40 -26.90 1.25
CA GLU A 101 -1.55 -27.52 2.25
C GLU A 101 -0.83 -28.74 1.65
N LYS A 102 0.47 -28.80 1.87
CA LYS A 102 1.29 -29.97 1.54
C LYS A 102 1.76 -30.66 2.81
N ALA A 103 1.54 -31.96 2.88
CA ALA A 103 2.03 -32.81 3.92
C ALA A 103 3.26 -33.59 3.44
N GLN A 104 4.32 -33.57 4.20
CA GLN A 104 5.56 -34.34 3.94
C GLN A 104 5.83 -35.25 5.12
N ASN A 105 5.81 -36.56 4.88
CA ASN A 105 6.19 -37.54 5.90
C ASN A 105 7.68 -37.48 6.16
N ILE A 106 8.06 -37.36 7.41
CA ILE A 106 9.44 -37.38 7.91
C ILE A 106 9.57 -38.49 8.97
N PRO A 107 10.78 -38.95 9.31
CA PRO A 107 10.97 -40.07 10.24
C PRO A 107 10.26 -39.91 11.59
N ASN A 108 10.09 -38.68 12.08
CA ASN A 108 9.50 -38.38 13.39
C ASN A 108 8.09 -37.74 13.31
N GLY A 109 7.38 -37.87 12.18
CA GLY A 109 6.03 -37.33 12.04
C GLY A 109 5.72 -36.80 10.63
N THR A 110 4.83 -35.83 10.56
CA THR A 110 4.46 -35.17 9.32
C THR A 110 4.72 -33.67 9.42
N ASN A 111 5.50 -33.14 8.49
CA ASN A 111 5.64 -31.69 8.30
C ASN A 111 4.57 -31.21 7.35
N TYR A 112 4.02 -30.05 7.66
CA TYR A 112 3.08 -29.36 6.79
C TYR A 112 3.71 -28.09 6.25
N SER A 113 3.35 -27.73 5.02
CA SER A 113 3.61 -26.40 4.49
C SER A 113 2.35 -25.85 3.84
N THR A 114 2.16 -24.55 3.89
CA THR A 114 1.03 -23.87 3.25
C THR A 114 1.52 -23.03 2.09
N ARG A 115 0.97 -23.28 0.91
CA ARG A 115 1.21 -22.51 -0.31
C ARG A 115 0.08 -21.52 -0.54
N PHE A 116 0.41 -20.26 -0.75
CA PHE A 116 -0.48 -19.20 -1.22
C PHE A 116 -0.31 -19.08 -2.72
N ILE A 117 -1.38 -19.35 -3.47
CA ILE A 117 -1.35 -19.51 -4.92
C ILE A 117 -1.82 -18.24 -5.61
N PHE A 118 -1.10 -17.84 -6.65
CA PHE A 118 -1.38 -16.66 -7.45
C PHE A 118 -1.37 -16.97 -8.93
N GLU A 119 -2.17 -16.22 -9.68
CA GLU A 119 -2.14 -16.19 -11.13
C GLU A 119 -1.71 -14.81 -11.63
N CYS A 120 -0.87 -14.81 -12.67
CA CYS A 120 -0.37 -13.61 -13.34
C CYS A 120 -0.05 -13.92 -14.79
N GLU A 121 -0.68 -13.22 -15.74
CA GLU A 121 -0.41 -13.33 -17.18
C GLU A 121 -0.38 -14.78 -17.70
N GLY A 122 -1.30 -15.63 -17.22
CA GLY A 122 -1.39 -17.04 -17.60
C GLY A 122 -0.42 -17.97 -16.89
N GLY A 123 0.52 -17.44 -16.10
CA GLY A 123 1.38 -18.22 -15.22
C GLY A 123 0.79 -18.40 -13.85
N LYS A 124 1.13 -19.51 -13.19
CA LYS A 124 0.73 -19.83 -11.82
C LYS A 124 1.95 -19.83 -10.91
N TYR A 125 1.85 -19.15 -9.78
CA TYR A 125 2.94 -18.91 -8.85
C TYR A 125 2.49 -19.22 -7.43
N TYR A 126 3.45 -19.46 -6.53
CA TYR A 126 3.12 -19.65 -5.13
C TYR A 126 4.18 -19.04 -4.20
N TYR A 127 3.73 -18.67 -3.02
CA TYR A 127 4.56 -18.42 -1.84
C TYR A 127 4.35 -19.55 -0.83
N GLU A 128 5.43 -20.13 -0.33
CA GLU A 128 5.35 -21.26 0.59
C GLU A 128 5.80 -20.87 1.99
N ILE A 129 4.95 -21.12 2.97
CA ILE A 129 5.31 -21.06 4.38
C ILE A 129 5.55 -22.49 4.85
N LYS A 130 6.81 -22.79 5.15
CA LYS A 130 7.25 -24.12 5.58
C LYS A 130 6.93 -24.36 7.05
N ASN A 131 6.67 -25.63 7.39
CA ASN A 131 6.44 -26.12 8.73
C ASN A 131 5.28 -25.44 9.47
N MET A 132 4.27 -25.00 8.73
CA MET A 132 3.03 -24.40 9.28
C MET A 132 1.81 -24.76 8.44
N ARG A 133 0.70 -25.06 9.11
CA ARG A 133 -0.63 -25.14 8.51
C ARG A 133 -1.27 -23.75 8.44
N LEU A 134 -2.29 -23.58 7.61
CA LEU A 134 -2.99 -22.30 7.45
C LEU A 134 -3.58 -21.77 8.76
N GLU A 135 -4.16 -22.64 9.56
CA GLU A 135 -4.69 -22.29 10.88
C GLU A 135 -3.61 -21.74 11.81
N GLU A 136 -2.43 -22.39 11.84
CA GLU A 136 -1.29 -21.95 12.65
C GLU A 136 -0.73 -20.60 12.20
N ILE A 137 -0.71 -20.33 10.87
CA ILE A 137 -0.30 -19.04 10.32
C ILE A 137 -1.22 -17.93 10.83
N SER A 138 -2.53 -18.18 10.83
CA SER A 138 -3.53 -17.22 11.29
C SER A 138 -3.39 -16.90 12.79
N GLU A 139 -3.02 -17.88 13.58
CA GLU A 139 -2.86 -17.73 15.04
C GLU A 139 -1.50 -17.12 15.43
N LYS A 140 -0.41 -17.65 14.87
CA LYS A 140 0.97 -17.31 15.28
C LYS A 140 1.51 -16.06 14.59
N ALA A 141 1.01 -15.73 13.39
CA ALA A 141 1.46 -14.61 12.60
C ALA A 141 0.26 -13.77 12.06
N PRO A 142 -0.61 -13.24 12.94
CA PRO A 142 -1.85 -12.60 12.53
C PRO A 142 -1.66 -11.33 11.69
N ARG A 143 -0.44 -10.80 11.63
CA ARG A 143 -0.07 -9.61 10.84
C ARG A 143 0.92 -9.94 9.72
N ALA A 144 1.17 -11.21 9.45
CA ALA A 144 2.09 -11.60 8.40
C ALA A 144 1.53 -11.20 7.03
N GLY A 145 2.42 -10.72 6.19
CA GLY A 145 2.18 -10.48 4.77
C GLY A 145 3.26 -11.17 3.94
N ILE A 146 3.12 -11.19 2.64
CA ILE A 146 4.14 -11.68 1.71
C ILE A 146 4.94 -10.50 1.20
N ASN A 147 6.27 -10.57 1.36
CA ASN A 147 7.16 -9.48 1.00
C ASN A 147 6.98 -9.07 -0.48
N GLY A 148 6.85 -7.77 -0.70
CA GLY A 148 6.66 -7.17 -2.02
C GLY A 148 5.23 -7.19 -2.55
N LEU A 149 4.25 -7.79 -1.86
CA LEU A 149 2.85 -7.74 -2.29
C LEU A 149 2.13 -6.55 -1.66
N VAL A 150 1.60 -5.67 -2.50
CA VAL A 150 0.77 -4.52 -2.13
C VAL A 150 -0.67 -4.80 -2.51
N TYR A 151 -1.58 -4.75 -1.55
CA TYR A 151 -3.01 -5.00 -1.79
C TYR A 151 -3.63 -3.83 -2.54
N LEU A 152 -4.15 -4.09 -3.74
CA LEU A 152 -4.62 -3.02 -4.61
C LEU A 152 -5.90 -2.35 -4.12
N LYS A 153 -6.77 -3.06 -3.43
CA LYS A 153 -7.99 -2.47 -2.88
C LYS A 153 -7.71 -1.33 -1.89
N ASP A 154 -6.64 -1.44 -1.08
CA ASP A 154 -6.27 -0.36 -0.17
C ASP A 154 -5.83 0.89 -0.94
N VAL A 155 -5.07 0.70 -2.02
CA VAL A 155 -4.65 1.81 -2.90
C VAL A 155 -5.86 2.45 -3.61
N ASP A 156 -6.80 1.64 -4.10
CA ASP A 156 -8.03 2.12 -4.73
C ASP A 156 -8.91 2.89 -3.71
N THR A 157 -9.06 2.37 -2.49
CA THR A 157 -9.76 3.04 -1.41
C THR A 157 -9.10 4.39 -1.07
N ALA A 158 -7.77 4.42 -0.96
CA ALA A 158 -7.05 5.66 -0.72
C ALA A 158 -7.27 6.68 -1.86
N LYS A 159 -7.28 6.21 -3.11
CA LYS A 159 -7.57 7.05 -4.28
C LYS A 159 -8.97 7.65 -4.23
N GLU A 160 -9.97 6.86 -3.91
CA GLU A 160 -11.37 7.32 -3.80
C GLU A 160 -11.55 8.34 -2.68
N LEU A 161 -10.88 8.13 -1.54
CA LEU A 161 -11.03 8.98 -0.38
C LEU A 161 -10.22 10.29 -0.44
N LEU A 162 -9.04 10.28 -1.07
CA LEU A 162 -8.05 11.34 -0.89
C LEU A 162 -7.79 12.18 -2.16
N VAL A 163 -7.99 11.65 -3.38
CA VAL A 163 -7.73 12.44 -4.59
C VAL A 163 -8.66 13.64 -4.67
N GLY A 164 -8.10 14.79 -4.99
CA GLY A 164 -8.81 16.08 -5.04
C GLY A 164 -8.91 16.79 -3.68
N LYS A 165 -8.46 16.17 -2.59
CA LYS A 165 -8.47 16.83 -1.27
C LYS A 165 -7.29 17.77 -1.13
N THR A 166 -7.53 18.89 -0.44
CA THR A 166 -6.48 19.78 0.04
C THR A 166 -5.98 19.27 1.38
N VAL A 167 -4.67 19.21 1.54
CA VAL A 167 -3.98 18.71 2.73
C VAL A 167 -2.90 19.68 3.17
N TYR A 168 -2.52 19.63 4.45
CA TYR A 168 -1.37 20.33 4.97
C TYR A 168 -0.28 19.31 5.30
N ILE A 169 0.85 19.43 4.62
CA ILE A 169 1.94 18.46 4.74
C ILE A 169 2.69 18.71 6.03
N GLN A 170 2.70 17.71 6.92
CA GLN A 170 3.40 17.76 8.21
C GLN A 170 4.83 17.22 8.14
N ALA A 171 5.22 16.63 7.01
CA ALA A 171 6.57 16.12 6.82
C ALA A 171 7.55 17.28 6.56
N GLU A 172 8.73 17.20 7.14
CA GLU A 172 9.84 18.16 6.91
C GLU A 172 10.46 18.00 5.52
N SER A 173 10.26 16.87 4.88
CA SER A 173 10.72 16.58 3.53
C SER A 173 9.73 15.76 2.73
N VAL A 174 9.75 15.95 1.43
CA VAL A 174 8.96 15.23 0.43
C VAL A 174 9.88 14.72 -0.67
N ARG A 175 9.37 13.86 -1.53
CA ARG A 175 10.14 13.26 -2.62
C ARG A 175 9.76 13.85 -3.96
N ILE A 176 10.76 13.98 -4.83
CA ILE A 176 10.58 14.17 -6.27
C ILE A 176 11.27 13.02 -7.01
N ASP A 177 10.73 12.66 -8.16
CA ASP A 177 11.41 11.72 -9.05
C ASP A 177 12.72 12.32 -9.55
N ASP A 178 13.81 11.55 -9.50
CA ASP A 178 15.14 11.94 -9.98
C ASP A 178 15.80 10.75 -10.66
N ALA A 179 15.74 10.73 -11.99
CA ALA A 179 16.31 9.65 -12.80
C ALA A 179 17.84 9.53 -12.70
N ASN A 180 18.53 10.57 -12.23
CA ASN A 180 19.98 10.55 -12.04
C ASN A 180 20.40 9.97 -10.68
N ASN A 181 19.44 9.76 -9.78
CA ASN A 181 19.68 9.14 -8.49
C ASN A 181 19.45 7.63 -8.57
N TYR A 182 20.34 6.84 -7.99
CA TYR A 182 20.20 5.37 -7.92
C TYR A 182 18.86 4.91 -7.33
N SER A 183 18.31 5.63 -6.36
CA SER A 183 17.00 5.37 -5.77
C SER A 183 15.82 5.82 -6.65
N GLY A 184 16.08 6.53 -7.75
CA GLY A 184 15.04 7.09 -8.62
C GLY A 184 14.34 8.32 -8.06
N TYR A 185 14.72 8.79 -6.88
CA TYR A 185 14.16 9.98 -6.23
C TYR A 185 15.21 10.73 -5.40
N ARG A 186 14.88 11.96 -5.05
CA ARG A 186 15.59 12.72 -4.00
C ARG A 186 14.59 13.35 -3.05
N ASP A 187 15.01 13.49 -1.79
CA ASP A 187 14.26 14.21 -0.78
C ASP A 187 14.47 15.72 -0.92
N ILE A 188 13.39 16.49 -0.77
CA ILE A 188 13.41 17.94 -0.78
C ILE A 188 12.77 18.42 0.52
N ALA A 189 13.46 19.34 1.22
CA ALA A 189 12.88 20.02 2.36
C ALA A 189 11.73 20.94 1.92
N ILE A 190 10.63 20.91 2.63
CA ILE A 190 9.50 21.83 2.47
C ILE A 190 9.09 22.38 3.84
N PRO A 191 8.52 23.60 3.88
CA PRO A 191 7.95 24.09 5.13
C PRO A 191 6.86 23.18 5.67
N VAL A 192 6.89 22.90 6.96
CA VAL A 192 5.78 22.21 7.64
C VAL A 192 4.49 23.01 7.47
N ASN A 193 3.36 22.35 7.33
CA ASN A 193 2.06 22.94 6.98
C ASN A 193 1.98 23.51 5.55
N THR A 194 2.84 23.07 4.63
CA THR A 194 2.66 23.43 3.21
C THR A 194 1.32 22.91 2.72
N GLU A 195 0.49 23.83 2.23
CA GLU A 195 -0.81 23.50 1.61
C GLU A 195 -0.59 22.89 0.23
N ALA A 196 -1.27 21.77 -0.02
CA ALA A 196 -1.17 21.06 -1.27
C ALA A 196 -2.47 20.30 -1.59
N THR A 197 -2.71 20.05 -2.88
CA THR A 197 -3.83 19.24 -3.36
C THR A 197 -3.33 17.87 -3.79
N ILE A 198 -3.96 16.81 -3.32
CA ILE A 198 -3.66 15.43 -3.76
C ILE A 198 -4.17 15.25 -5.18
N THR A 199 -3.26 15.01 -6.12
CA THR A 199 -3.59 14.90 -7.55
C THR A 199 -3.66 13.47 -8.05
N ALA A 200 -2.94 12.55 -7.40
CA ALA A 200 -2.97 11.13 -7.75
C ALA A 200 -2.52 10.27 -6.56
N ILE A 201 -2.94 9.00 -6.57
CA ILE A 201 -2.42 7.97 -5.69
C ILE A 201 -1.98 6.79 -6.55
N GLY A 202 -0.75 6.37 -6.36
CA GLY A 202 -0.16 5.20 -6.98
C GLY A 202 0.19 4.12 -5.96
N VAL A 203 0.70 3.00 -6.45
CA VAL A 203 1.21 1.91 -5.62
C VAL A 203 2.61 2.27 -5.15
N GLY A 204 2.83 2.23 -3.86
CA GLY A 204 4.12 2.38 -3.20
C GLY A 204 4.81 1.04 -2.95
N SER A 205 5.43 0.90 -1.79
CA SER A 205 6.03 -0.36 -1.33
C SER A 205 5.09 -1.12 -0.38
N GLN A 206 5.44 -2.36 -0.03
CA GLN A 206 4.65 -3.12 0.95
C GLN A 206 4.54 -2.42 2.31
N ALA A 207 5.62 -1.78 2.77
CA ALA A 207 5.61 -1.06 4.05
C ALA A 207 4.86 0.29 3.98
N TYR A 208 4.77 0.86 2.79
CA TYR A 208 4.12 2.13 2.49
C TYR A 208 3.30 1.98 1.21
N PRO A 209 2.12 1.33 1.29
CA PRO A 209 1.38 0.86 0.12
C PRO A 209 0.85 1.98 -0.79
N ALA A 210 0.67 3.18 -0.29
CA ALA A 210 0.21 4.30 -1.10
C ALA A 210 1.34 5.31 -1.38
N LYS A 211 1.57 5.58 -2.68
CA LYS A 211 2.36 6.70 -3.17
C LYS A 211 1.43 7.86 -3.44
N ILE A 212 1.36 8.83 -2.53
CA ILE A 212 0.50 10.02 -2.67
C ILE A 212 1.26 11.09 -3.44
N VAL A 213 0.70 11.52 -4.57
CA VAL A 213 1.22 12.62 -5.39
C VAL A 213 0.37 13.86 -5.13
N PHE A 214 1.02 14.98 -4.86
CA PHE A 214 0.34 16.24 -4.59
C PHE A 214 1.03 17.42 -5.28
N LYS A 215 0.28 18.50 -5.45
CA LYS A 215 0.77 19.77 -5.94
C LYS A 215 0.59 20.84 -4.89
N ASP A 216 1.63 21.66 -4.68
CA ASP A 216 1.52 22.86 -3.87
C ASP A 216 0.77 23.99 -4.61
N THR A 217 0.56 25.11 -3.93
CA THR A 217 -0.10 26.30 -4.49
C THR A 217 0.69 26.97 -5.61
N GLN A 218 1.99 26.65 -5.75
CA GLN A 218 2.87 27.14 -6.82
C GLN A 218 2.89 26.20 -8.04
N GLY A 219 2.24 25.04 -7.93
CA GLY A 219 2.14 24.05 -9.00
C GLY A 219 3.27 23.03 -9.04
N HIS A 220 4.18 23.03 -8.07
CA HIS A 220 5.22 22.01 -7.96
C HIS A 220 4.62 20.67 -7.53
N SER A 221 5.08 19.59 -8.15
CA SER A 221 4.61 18.24 -7.83
C SER A 221 5.63 17.51 -6.96
N TYR A 222 5.10 16.87 -5.92
CA TYR A 222 5.85 16.08 -4.95
C TYR A 222 5.13 14.77 -4.66
N TYR A 223 5.79 13.85 -3.98
CA TYR A 223 5.11 12.68 -3.46
C TYR A 223 5.64 12.22 -2.10
N LEU A 224 4.82 11.45 -1.41
CA LEU A 224 5.16 10.69 -0.22
C LEU A 224 4.66 9.27 -0.36
N GLU A 225 5.41 8.31 0.17
CA GLU A 225 4.92 6.96 0.38
C GLU A 225 4.46 6.84 1.83
N VAL A 226 3.22 6.39 2.03
CA VAL A 226 2.57 6.35 3.33
C VAL A 226 2.08 4.96 3.68
N ALA A 227 2.12 4.64 4.97
CA ALA A 227 1.43 3.46 5.52
C ALA A 227 -0.08 3.74 5.54
N LEU A 228 -0.86 2.74 5.18
CA LEU A 228 -2.32 2.73 5.24
C LEU A 228 -2.79 1.85 6.40
#